data_49a90ab4dcaff33abba480753cce9a0f
#
_entry.id   49a90ab4dcaff33abba480753cce9a0f
#
_cell.length_a   1.000
_cell.length_b   1.000
_cell.length_c   1.000
_cell.angle_alpha   90.00
_cell.angle_beta   90.00
_cell.angle_gamma   90.00
#
_symmetry.space_group_name_H-M   'P 1'
#
loop_
_entity.id
_entity.type
_entity.pdbx_description
1 polymer ?
#
loop_
_entity_poly.entity_id
_entity_poly.type
_entity_poly.pdbx_seq_one_letter_code
_entity_poly.pdbx_strand_id
1 'polypeptide(L)'
;TDKIYNDYINFLNSKQNRAKLVEHKSKTHLFFPWANKIIHDEKILNQVEKIIGPNFYCWNSLIFHKYPQSKYFVSMHQDQNYWGIIHDKALSVQLAISDSTIENGCLKLIPYSHKKNLVHKDYSSNYNILARGQSISNDDYKKEELKNIELESGECCIFHGNIVHGSHENKSSSHRM
;
A
#
# COMPACT_ATOMS: atom_id res chain seq x y z
N THR A 1 6.37 -12.68 -10.34
CA THR A 1 5.70 -12.43 -9.03
C THR A 1 5.85 -13.61 -8.10
N ASP A 2 5.61 -14.86 -8.49
CA ASP A 2 5.71 -16.05 -7.63
C ASP A 2 7.07 -16.21 -6.96
N LYS A 3 8.15 -15.97 -7.69
CA LYS A 3 9.50 -16.01 -7.12
C LYS A 3 9.68 -14.96 -6.03
N ILE A 4 9.20 -13.72 -6.24
CA ILE A 4 9.28 -12.62 -5.27
C ILE A 4 8.49 -12.98 -4.03
N TYR A 5 7.27 -13.49 -4.20
CA TYR A 5 6.43 -13.92 -3.11
C TYR A 5 7.11 -15.01 -2.28
N ASN A 6 7.63 -16.06 -2.93
CA ASN A 6 8.31 -17.16 -2.26
C ASN A 6 9.58 -16.71 -1.54
N ASP A 7 10.40 -15.84 -2.16
CA ASP A 7 11.60 -15.29 -1.53
C ASP A 7 11.25 -14.50 -0.26
N TYR A 8 10.16 -13.71 -0.30
CA TYR A 8 9.70 -12.96 0.86
C TYR A 8 9.15 -13.86 1.95
N ILE A 9 8.33 -14.86 1.64
CA ILE A 9 7.81 -15.83 2.62
C ILE A 9 8.95 -16.64 3.26
N ASN A 10 9.93 -17.07 2.49
CA ASN A 10 11.11 -17.74 3.01
C ASN A 10 11.91 -16.84 3.98
N PHE A 11 12.07 -15.57 3.63
CA PHE A 11 12.67 -14.58 4.53
C PHE A 11 11.87 -14.42 5.83
N LEU A 12 10.55 -14.34 5.75
CA LEU A 12 9.67 -14.27 6.93
C LEU A 12 9.79 -15.49 7.84
N ASN A 13 9.94 -16.67 7.27
CA ASN A 13 10.00 -17.93 8.01
C ASN A 13 11.39 -18.23 8.58
N SER A 14 12.43 -17.51 8.15
CA SER A 14 13.78 -17.70 8.70
C SER A 14 13.84 -17.24 10.15
N LYS A 15 14.32 -18.13 11.05
CA LYS A 15 14.38 -17.87 12.52
C LYS A 15 15.21 -16.64 12.90
N GLN A 16 16.19 -16.27 12.05
CA GLN A 16 17.10 -15.14 12.30
C GLN A 16 16.44 -13.77 12.08
N ASN A 17 15.34 -13.71 11.35
CA ASN A 17 14.78 -12.45 10.86
C ASN A 17 13.46 -12.02 11.52
N ARG A 18 12.85 -12.86 12.38
CA ARG A 18 11.55 -12.54 13.01
C ARG A 18 11.56 -11.25 13.83
N ALA A 19 12.65 -10.95 14.54
CA ALA A 19 12.75 -9.71 15.32
C ALA A 19 12.99 -8.47 14.46
N LYS A 20 13.59 -8.62 13.28
CA LYS A 20 13.92 -7.51 12.37
C LYS A 20 12.82 -7.16 11.37
N LEU A 21 11.80 -7.99 11.25
CA LEU A 21 10.73 -7.85 10.25
C LEU A 21 9.88 -6.58 10.40
N VAL A 22 9.68 -6.12 11.63
CA VAL A 22 8.93 -4.89 11.90
C VAL A 22 9.71 -3.67 11.41
N GLU A 23 11.04 -3.73 11.47
CA GLU A 23 11.94 -2.62 11.09
C GLU A 23 12.10 -2.48 9.56
N HIS A 24 11.92 -3.57 8.79
CA HIS A 24 12.18 -3.58 7.33
C HIS A 24 10.95 -3.39 6.45
N LYS A 25 9.81 -3.04 7.00
CA LYS A 25 8.59 -2.76 6.21
C LYS A 25 8.66 -1.47 5.40
N SER A 26 9.51 -0.53 5.81
CA SER A 26 9.71 0.77 5.15
C SER A 26 11.04 0.78 4.39
N LYS A 27 11.07 1.49 3.26
CA LYS A 27 12.24 1.60 2.37
C LYS A 27 12.79 0.23 1.92
N THR A 28 11.89 -0.70 1.64
CA THR A 28 12.20 -2.09 1.32
C THR A 28 13.13 -2.24 0.12
N HIS A 29 13.11 -1.29 -0.80
CA HIS A 29 14.01 -1.22 -1.96
C HIS A 29 15.49 -1.06 -1.58
N LEU A 30 15.80 -0.63 -0.35
CA LEU A 30 17.18 -0.53 0.13
C LEU A 30 17.70 -1.87 0.70
N PHE A 31 16.80 -2.78 1.05
CA PHE A 31 17.13 -4.04 1.72
C PHE A 31 16.94 -5.29 0.83
N PHE A 32 15.97 -5.23 -0.08
CA PHE A 32 15.64 -6.36 -0.94
C PHE A 32 16.00 -6.08 -2.40
N PRO A 33 16.94 -6.83 -3.00
CA PRO A 33 17.31 -6.65 -4.41
C PRO A 33 16.12 -6.74 -5.38
N TRP A 34 15.13 -7.59 -5.09
CA TRP A 34 13.91 -7.69 -5.89
C TRP A 34 13.04 -6.42 -5.77
N ALA A 35 12.93 -5.82 -4.58
CA ALA A 35 12.19 -4.57 -4.40
C ALA A 35 12.90 -3.40 -5.09
N ASN A 36 14.24 -3.40 -5.07
CA ASN A 36 15.03 -2.44 -5.84
C ASN A 36 14.77 -2.57 -7.35
N LYS A 37 14.71 -3.79 -7.87
CA LYS A 37 14.37 -4.02 -9.29
C LYS A 37 12.98 -3.50 -9.64
N ILE A 38 11.99 -3.67 -8.76
CA ILE A 38 10.62 -3.20 -8.97
C ILE A 38 10.57 -1.68 -9.12
N ILE A 39 11.22 -0.93 -8.22
CA ILE A 39 11.19 0.54 -8.30
C ILE A 39 11.94 1.10 -9.52
N HIS A 40 12.73 0.26 -10.21
CA HIS A 40 13.42 0.60 -11.45
C HIS A 40 12.80 -0.10 -12.67
N ASP A 41 11.64 -0.73 -12.52
CA ASP A 41 10.95 -1.37 -13.66
C ASP A 41 10.46 -0.31 -14.64
N GLU A 42 10.94 -0.38 -15.88
CA GLU A 42 10.64 0.62 -16.93
C GLU A 42 9.14 0.74 -17.21
N LYS A 43 8.38 -0.34 -17.09
CA LYS A 43 6.93 -0.27 -17.30
C LYS A 43 6.24 0.59 -16.27
N ILE A 44 6.68 0.52 -15.00
CA ILE A 44 6.18 1.36 -13.91
C ILE A 44 6.66 2.80 -14.11
N LEU A 45 7.97 2.99 -14.30
CA LEU A 45 8.57 4.31 -14.44
C LEU A 45 7.97 5.11 -15.59
N ASN A 46 7.77 4.47 -16.75
CA ASN A 46 7.16 5.10 -17.92
C ASN A 46 5.71 5.57 -17.66
N GLN A 47 4.94 4.88 -16.83
CA GLN A 47 3.59 5.34 -16.47
C GLN A 47 3.64 6.50 -15.47
N VAL A 48 4.54 6.44 -14.49
CA VAL A 48 4.76 7.52 -13.52
C VAL A 48 5.22 8.79 -14.24
N GLU A 49 6.18 8.66 -15.16
CA GLU A 49 6.70 9.79 -15.96
C GLU A 49 5.61 10.50 -16.77
N LYS A 50 4.70 9.74 -17.38
CA LYS A 50 3.56 10.32 -18.12
C LYS A 50 2.65 11.19 -17.24
N ILE A 51 2.60 10.92 -15.94
CA ILE A 51 1.70 11.60 -15.00
C ILE A 51 2.39 12.82 -14.37
N ILE A 52 3.65 12.66 -13.90
CA ILE A 52 4.32 13.71 -13.11
C ILE A 52 5.56 14.30 -13.78
N GLY A 53 5.93 13.82 -14.98
CA GLY A 53 7.12 14.24 -15.72
C GLY A 53 8.38 13.44 -15.34
N PRO A 54 9.52 13.70 -16.00
CA PRO A 54 10.70 12.84 -15.93
C PRO A 54 11.54 12.99 -14.63
N ASN A 55 11.32 14.05 -13.87
CA ASN A 55 12.13 14.37 -12.69
C ASN A 55 11.41 13.92 -11.41
N PHE A 56 11.56 12.67 -11.04
CA PHE A 56 10.98 12.11 -9.81
C PHE A 56 11.93 11.11 -9.16
N TYR A 57 11.64 10.74 -7.92
CA TYR A 57 12.36 9.71 -7.17
C TYR A 57 11.40 8.89 -6.30
N CYS A 58 11.81 7.67 -5.96
CA CYS A 58 11.08 6.83 -5.03
C CYS A 58 11.37 7.29 -3.60
N TRP A 59 10.41 7.96 -2.97
CA TRP A 59 10.51 8.42 -1.59
C TRP A 59 10.54 7.28 -0.59
N ASN A 60 9.65 6.29 -0.79
CA ASN A 60 9.51 5.14 0.09
C ASN A 60 8.97 3.94 -0.68
N SER A 61 9.20 2.76 -0.17
CA SER A 61 8.53 1.53 -0.57
C SER A 61 8.19 0.71 0.66
N LEU A 62 6.97 0.17 0.69
CA LEU A 62 6.39 -0.55 1.82
C LEU A 62 5.90 -1.91 1.34
N ILE A 63 5.94 -2.90 2.22
CA ILE A 63 5.29 -4.19 2.00
C ILE A 63 4.06 -4.26 2.89
N PHE A 64 2.90 -4.40 2.25
CA PHE A 64 1.64 -4.67 2.93
C PHE A 64 1.28 -6.15 2.74
N HIS A 65 1.63 -6.96 3.72
CA HIS A 65 1.35 -8.39 3.70
C HIS A 65 0.22 -8.73 4.68
N LYS A 66 -0.82 -9.36 4.17
CA LYS A 66 -1.94 -9.90 4.94
C LYS A 66 -1.96 -11.42 4.86
N TYR A 67 -1.80 -12.07 6.00
CA TYR A 67 -1.93 -13.51 6.12
C TYR A 67 -3.38 -13.99 5.90
N PRO A 68 -3.60 -15.25 5.54
CA PRO A 68 -4.93 -15.83 5.52
C PRO A 68 -5.68 -15.61 6.84
N GLN A 69 -6.97 -15.30 6.76
CA GLN A 69 -7.84 -15.05 7.93
C GLN A 69 -7.31 -13.98 8.88
N SER A 70 -6.52 -13.04 8.36
CA SER A 70 -5.90 -11.97 9.15
C SER A 70 -6.88 -10.83 9.41
N LYS A 71 -6.96 -10.39 10.66
CA LYS A 71 -7.74 -9.20 11.06
C LYS A 71 -7.07 -7.87 10.72
N TYR A 72 -5.88 -7.89 10.14
CA TYR A 72 -5.16 -6.67 9.81
C TYR A 72 -5.82 -5.92 8.64
N PHE A 73 -6.01 -4.62 8.84
CA PHE A 73 -6.61 -3.71 7.86
C PHE A 73 -5.79 -2.42 7.76
N VAL A 74 -6.10 -1.62 6.77
CA VAL A 74 -5.57 -0.26 6.63
C VAL A 74 -6.76 0.69 6.75
N SER A 75 -6.74 1.57 7.76
CA SER A 75 -7.78 2.59 7.93
C SER A 75 -7.82 3.54 6.74
N MET A 76 -8.97 4.16 6.49
CA MET A 76 -9.11 5.16 5.44
C MET A 76 -8.25 6.38 5.77
N HIS A 77 -7.37 6.76 4.84
CA HIS A 77 -6.39 7.83 5.04
C HIS A 77 -5.97 8.45 3.71
N GLN A 78 -5.22 9.53 3.81
CA GLN A 78 -4.48 10.17 2.72
C GLN A 78 -2.99 10.08 3.04
N ASP A 79 -2.19 9.55 2.13
CA ASP A 79 -0.77 9.27 2.32
C ASP A 79 0.05 10.52 2.68
N GLN A 80 -0.25 11.66 2.07
CA GLN A 80 0.52 12.90 2.25
C GLN A 80 0.55 13.37 3.72
N ASN A 81 -0.47 13.06 4.51
CA ASN A 81 -0.46 13.32 5.94
C ASN A 81 0.66 12.59 6.71
N TYR A 82 1.09 11.45 6.19
CA TYR A 82 2.16 10.63 6.78
C TYR A 82 3.55 11.03 6.29
N TRP A 83 3.62 11.55 5.06
CA TRP A 83 4.92 11.82 4.44
C TRP A 83 5.54 13.14 4.90
N GLY A 84 4.74 14.08 5.40
CA GLY A 84 5.19 15.45 5.68
C GLY A 84 5.51 16.22 4.39
N ILE A 85 5.06 15.72 3.25
CA ILE A 85 5.24 16.32 1.92
C ILE A 85 3.84 16.56 1.36
N ILE A 86 3.51 17.82 1.12
CA ILE A 86 2.28 18.21 0.42
C ILE A 86 2.71 18.64 -0.98
N HIS A 87 2.43 17.79 -1.97
CA HIS A 87 2.79 18.08 -3.35
C HIS A 87 1.77 17.47 -4.31
N ASP A 88 1.35 18.24 -5.29
CA ASP A 88 0.38 17.84 -6.32
C ASP A 88 0.91 16.74 -7.27
N LYS A 89 2.22 16.54 -7.32
CA LYS A 89 2.89 15.50 -8.10
C LYS A 89 3.35 14.28 -7.29
N ALA A 90 2.83 14.10 -6.07
CA ALA A 90 3.16 12.93 -5.26
C ALA A 90 2.17 11.79 -5.57
N LEU A 91 2.71 10.63 -5.96
CA LEU A 91 1.94 9.45 -6.35
C LEU A 91 2.30 8.26 -5.47
N SER A 92 1.33 7.37 -5.29
CA SER A 92 1.52 6.00 -4.79
C SER A 92 1.33 5.01 -5.92
N VAL A 93 2.20 4.00 -5.97
CA VAL A 93 2.09 2.85 -6.88
C VAL A 93 1.87 1.61 -6.02
N GLN A 94 0.70 1.01 -6.11
CA GLN A 94 0.39 -0.26 -5.48
C GLN A 94 0.59 -1.38 -6.50
N LEU A 95 1.59 -2.23 -6.31
CA LEU A 95 1.83 -3.43 -7.09
C LEU A 95 1.26 -4.65 -6.36
N ALA A 96 0.51 -5.48 -7.05
CA ALA A 96 0.04 -6.77 -6.55
C ALA A 96 1.11 -7.84 -6.79
N ILE A 97 1.77 -8.32 -5.74
CA ILE A 97 2.72 -9.44 -5.81
C ILE A 97 1.99 -10.78 -5.83
N SER A 98 0.86 -10.87 -5.17
CA SER A 98 -0.13 -11.92 -5.29
C SER A 98 -1.46 -11.32 -5.72
N ASP A 99 -2.41 -12.12 -6.17
CA ASP A 99 -3.76 -11.62 -6.47
C ASP A 99 -4.32 -10.84 -5.29
N SER A 100 -4.93 -9.72 -5.58
CA SER A 100 -5.52 -8.79 -4.64
C SER A 100 -7.01 -8.66 -4.93
N THR A 101 -7.84 -9.34 -4.14
CA THR A 101 -9.28 -9.43 -4.32
C THR A 101 -10.04 -8.77 -3.16
N ILE A 102 -11.33 -8.57 -3.32
CA ILE A 102 -12.18 -8.08 -2.24
C ILE A 102 -12.07 -8.99 -1.02
N GLU A 103 -12.09 -10.30 -1.23
CA GLU A 103 -12.07 -11.28 -0.14
C GLU A 103 -10.76 -11.25 0.65
N ASN A 104 -9.60 -11.07 -0.01
CA ASN A 104 -8.30 -11.01 0.67
C ASN A 104 -7.88 -9.58 1.08
N GLY A 105 -8.79 -8.62 0.95
CA GLY A 105 -8.61 -7.25 1.43
C GLY A 105 -7.81 -6.37 0.49
N CYS A 106 -8.22 -6.30 -0.78
CA CYS A 106 -7.65 -5.41 -1.79
C CYS A 106 -7.70 -3.94 -1.39
N LEU A 107 -7.01 -3.10 -2.15
CA LEU A 107 -7.11 -1.65 -2.05
C LEU A 107 -8.57 -1.22 -2.30
N LYS A 108 -9.04 -0.27 -1.51
CA LYS A 108 -10.26 0.48 -1.77
C LYS A 108 -9.94 1.97 -1.73
N LEU A 109 -10.54 2.72 -2.60
CA LEU A 109 -10.32 4.16 -2.68
C LEU A 109 -11.59 4.92 -3.04
N ILE A 110 -11.57 6.23 -2.84
CA ILE A 110 -12.63 7.14 -3.26
C ILE A 110 -12.11 7.96 -4.44
N PRO A 111 -12.67 7.79 -5.64
CA PRO A 111 -12.30 8.58 -6.81
C PRO A 111 -12.43 10.07 -6.54
N TYR A 112 -11.50 10.86 -7.11
CA TYR A 112 -11.49 12.33 -7.02
C TYR A 112 -11.31 12.95 -5.63
N SER A 113 -11.16 12.14 -4.56
CA SER A 113 -11.01 12.62 -3.18
C SER A 113 -9.70 13.38 -2.92
N HIS A 114 -8.71 13.27 -3.82
CA HIS A 114 -7.43 14.00 -3.73
C HIS A 114 -7.59 15.52 -3.79
N LYS A 115 -8.73 16.03 -4.25
CA LYS A 115 -9.03 17.47 -4.36
C LYS A 115 -9.28 18.15 -3.01
N LYS A 116 -9.41 17.38 -1.93
CA LYS A 116 -9.65 17.88 -0.57
C LYS A 116 -8.67 17.25 0.39
N ASN A 117 -8.09 18.05 1.27
CA ASN A 117 -7.37 17.55 2.44
C ASN A 117 -8.38 17.30 3.55
N LEU A 118 -8.45 16.07 4.04
CA LEU A 118 -9.35 15.67 5.11
C LEU A 118 -8.60 15.60 6.44
N VAL A 119 -9.32 15.88 7.52
CA VAL A 119 -8.76 15.80 8.86
C VAL A 119 -8.60 14.34 9.27
N HIS A 120 -7.38 13.98 9.68
CA HIS A 120 -7.10 12.66 10.24
C HIS A 120 -7.16 12.73 11.76
N LYS A 121 -7.83 11.75 12.35
CA LYS A 121 -7.98 11.61 13.82
C LYS A 121 -7.22 10.37 14.28
N ASP A 122 -6.73 10.38 15.50
CA ASP A 122 -6.10 9.21 16.08
C ASP A 122 -7.11 8.06 16.19
N TYR A 123 -6.68 6.90 15.75
CA TYR A 123 -7.48 5.68 15.77
C TYR A 123 -6.63 4.54 16.33
N SER A 124 -6.91 4.17 17.57
CA SER A 124 -6.17 3.08 18.22
C SER A 124 -6.77 1.73 17.86
N SER A 125 -5.98 0.89 17.19
CA SER A 125 -6.32 -0.51 16.94
C SER A 125 -5.04 -1.33 16.74
N ASN A 126 -4.94 -2.44 17.44
CA ASN A 126 -3.83 -3.39 17.27
C ASN A 126 -3.81 -4.06 15.88
N TYR A 127 -4.87 -3.93 15.11
CA TYR A 127 -5.02 -4.52 13.78
C TYR A 127 -4.84 -3.50 12.64
N ASN A 128 -4.71 -2.20 12.94
CA ASN A 128 -4.40 -1.22 11.92
C ASN A 128 -2.92 -1.29 11.55
N ILE A 129 -2.62 -1.50 10.27
CA ILE A 129 -1.23 -1.63 9.77
C ILE A 129 -0.50 -0.28 9.78
N LEU A 130 -1.22 0.84 9.76
CA LEU A 130 -0.61 2.17 9.72
C LEU A 130 0.13 2.49 11.03
N ALA A 131 1.39 2.91 10.90
CA ALA A 131 2.29 3.14 12.05
C ALA A 131 1.79 4.24 13.01
N ARG A 132 1.06 5.25 12.50
CA ARG A 132 0.52 6.34 13.31
C ARG A 132 -0.90 6.12 13.79
N GLY A 133 -1.58 5.07 13.29
CA GLY A 133 -2.95 4.78 13.67
C GLY A 133 -3.96 5.89 13.39
N GLN A 134 -3.69 6.75 12.42
CA GLN A 134 -4.60 7.83 12.05
C GLN A 134 -5.63 7.36 11.02
N SER A 135 -6.82 7.93 11.07
CA SER A 135 -7.93 7.60 10.18
C SER A 135 -8.77 8.83 9.87
N ILE A 136 -9.31 8.85 8.67
CA ILE A 136 -10.40 9.76 8.31
C ILE A 136 -11.70 9.22 8.92
N SER A 137 -12.53 10.10 9.50
CA SER A 137 -13.83 9.71 10.04
C SER A 137 -14.73 9.16 8.92
N ASN A 138 -15.55 8.17 9.25
CA ASN A 138 -16.56 7.67 8.32
C ASN A 138 -17.61 8.72 7.90
N ASP A 139 -17.73 9.79 8.66
CA ASP A 139 -18.65 10.91 8.36
C ASP A 139 -18.07 11.90 7.36
N ASP A 140 -16.73 11.83 7.11
CA ASP A 140 -16.04 12.76 6.23
C ASP A 140 -16.00 12.28 4.76
N TYR A 141 -16.56 11.08 4.48
CA TYR A 141 -16.69 10.54 3.13
C TYR A 141 -17.93 9.66 2.98
N LYS A 142 -18.43 9.55 1.75
CA LYS A 142 -19.57 8.70 1.42
C LYS A 142 -19.13 7.29 1.11
N LYS A 143 -19.62 6.30 1.84
CA LYS A 143 -19.27 4.89 1.66
C LYS A 143 -19.64 4.35 0.28
N GLU A 144 -20.69 4.89 -0.33
CA GLU A 144 -21.18 4.53 -1.66
C GLU A 144 -20.21 4.92 -2.78
N GLU A 145 -19.31 5.87 -2.50
CA GLU A 145 -18.27 6.31 -3.44
C GLU A 145 -17.02 5.40 -3.42
N LEU A 146 -16.92 4.47 -2.46
CA LEU A 146 -15.80 3.54 -2.38
C LEU A 146 -15.78 2.59 -3.58
N LYS A 147 -14.60 2.47 -4.17
CA LYS A 147 -14.29 1.50 -5.23
C LYS A 147 -13.24 0.53 -4.74
N ASN A 148 -13.52 -0.76 -4.87
CA ASN A 148 -12.53 -1.80 -4.67
C ASN A 148 -11.65 -1.91 -5.92
N ILE A 149 -10.36 -2.04 -5.72
CA ILE A 149 -9.35 -2.17 -6.78
C ILE A 149 -8.80 -3.59 -6.69
N GLU A 150 -9.40 -4.49 -7.43
CA GLU A 150 -8.90 -5.85 -7.57
C GLU A 150 -7.80 -5.86 -8.64
N LEU A 151 -6.73 -6.59 -8.37
CA LEU A 151 -5.56 -6.69 -9.22
C LEU A 151 -5.10 -8.14 -9.28
N GLU A 152 -4.78 -8.60 -10.47
CA GLU A 152 -4.06 -9.85 -10.66
C GLU A 152 -2.58 -9.67 -10.28
N SER A 153 -1.92 -10.77 -9.95
CA SER A 153 -0.50 -10.78 -9.64
C SER A 153 0.33 -10.18 -10.81
N GLY A 154 1.06 -9.12 -10.52
CA GLY A 154 1.84 -8.35 -11.50
C GLY A 154 1.17 -7.07 -12.00
N GLU A 155 -0.10 -6.87 -11.73
CA GLU A 155 -0.77 -5.60 -12.04
C GLU A 155 -0.49 -4.53 -10.98
N CYS A 156 -0.65 -3.27 -11.36
CA CYS A 156 -0.49 -2.15 -10.45
C CYS A 156 -1.59 -1.10 -10.60
N CYS A 157 -1.88 -0.41 -9.51
CA CYS A 157 -2.71 0.79 -9.46
C CYS A 157 -1.84 1.99 -9.12
N ILE A 158 -1.92 3.07 -9.90
CA ILE A 158 -1.23 4.32 -9.64
C ILE A 158 -2.28 5.35 -9.23
N PHE A 159 -2.07 5.99 -8.08
CA PHE A 159 -2.99 6.99 -7.56
C PHE A 159 -2.27 8.15 -6.90
N HIS A 160 -2.94 9.29 -6.83
CA HIS A 160 -2.42 10.51 -6.19
C HIS A 160 -2.26 10.29 -4.68
N GLY A 161 -1.15 10.75 -4.08
CA GLY A 161 -0.87 10.57 -2.65
C GLY A 161 -1.90 11.18 -1.69
N ASN A 162 -2.80 12.01 -2.21
CA ASN A 162 -3.92 12.58 -1.46
C ASN A 162 -5.27 11.89 -1.74
N ILE A 163 -5.29 10.75 -2.45
CA ILE A 163 -6.51 9.93 -2.58
C ILE A 163 -6.84 9.31 -1.23
N VAL A 164 -8.11 9.39 -0.83
CA VAL A 164 -8.62 8.68 0.33
C VAL A 164 -8.67 7.19 0.00
N HIS A 165 -7.92 6.39 0.73
CA HIS A 165 -7.82 4.96 0.48
C HIS A 165 -7.58 4.16 1.75
N GLY A 166 -7.73 2.86 1.65
CA GLY A 166 -7.52 1.92 2.74
C GLY A 166 -7.72 0.48 2.25
N SER A 167 -7.86 -0.47 3.17
CA SER A 167 -8.19 -1.86 2.82
C SER A 167 -8.83 -2.59 3.98
N HIS A 168 -9.69 -3.57 3.68
CA HIS A 168 -10.27 -4.45 4.69
C HIS A 168 -9.29 -5.53 5.16
N GLU A 169 -9.68 -6.29 6.15
CA GLU A 169 -9.04 -7.53 6.58
C GLU A 169 -9.00 -8.58 5.45
N ASN A 170 -8.15 -9.58 5.60
CA ASN A 170 -8.11 -10.73 4.70
C ASN A 170 -8.98 -11.86 5.27
N LYS A 171 -10.11 -12.14 4.63
CA LYS A 171 -11.05 -13.22 5.00
C LYS A 171 -10.84 -14.50 4.20
N SER A 172 -9.93 -14.47 3.22
CA SER A 172 -9.65 -15.60 2.37
C SER A 172 -8.68 -16.59 3.00
N SER A 173 -8.51 -17.75 2.40
CA SER A 173 -7.50 -18.75 2.75
C SER A 173 -6.12 -18.50 2.13
N SER A 174 -5.97 -17.45 1.30
CA SER A 174 -4.73 -17.10 0.62
C SER A 174 -4.04 -15.89 1.24
N HIS A 175 -2.73 -15.78 1.05
CA HIS A 175 -1.99 -14.57 1.37
C HIS A 175 -2.31 -13.45 0.36
N ARG A 176 -2.21 -12.19 0.82
CA ARG A 176 -2.25 -11.01 -0.04
C ARG A 176 -1.02 -10.14 0.22
N MET A 177 -0.24 -9.89 -0.82
CA MET A 177 0.97 -9.07 -0.74
C MET A 177 1.03 -8.05 -1.89
#